data_738697b32138d19237d9f97355e64bc8
#
_entry.id   738697b32138d19237d9f97355e64bc8
#
_cell.length_a   1.000
_cell.length_b   1.000
_cell.length_c   1.000
_cell.angle_alpha   90.00
_cell.angle_beta   90.00
_cell.angle_gamma   90.00
#
_symmetry.space_group_name_H-M   'P 1'
#
loop_
_entity.id
_entity.type
_entity.pdbx_description
1 polymer ?
#
loop_
_entity_poly.entity_id
_entity_poly.type
_entity_poly.pdbx_seq_one_letter_code
_entity_poly.pdbx_strand_id
1 'polypeptide(L)'
;MNDAKPLDTAARILAADDKTDYDNVAITLHWLTALLVIVQFGLAVTWDDFSRDTRENLQSVHVSLGVLLTSVVVARIVWRLIPGHQRAAIVSGWVKLASKAVHYLLYLLLVIQAGLGFSWRWAQGHDVSFFGLFAIPGPYGALSRPTRHLLAQFHEKIGWAIVIIAFGHAIAALYHHYRLHDRVLGRMFPPARQSESSARTPKSPIR
;
A
#
# COMPACT_ATOMS: atom_id res chain seq x y z
N MET A 1 -18.20 -46.00 12.51
CA MET A 1 -16.88 -45.96 11.86
C MET A 1 -17.06 -45.10 10.62
N ASN A 2 -16.55 -43.87 10.66
CA ASN A 2 -16.81 -42.84 9.64
C ASN A 2 -15.55 -42.75 8.76
N ASP A 3 -15.50 -43.53 7.69
CA ASP A 3 -14.42 -43.47 6.69
C ASP A 3 -14.69 -42.26 5.77
N ALA A 4 -14.30 -41.08 6.20
CA ALA A 4 -14.25 -39.90 5.32
C ALA A 4 -13.25 -40.21 4.20
N LYS A 5 -13.74 -40.29 2.94
CA LYS A 5 -12.94 -40.60 1.76
C LYS A 5 -11.71 -39.66 1.67
N PRO A 6 -10.51 -40.19 1.35
CA PRO A 6 -9.28 -39.38 1.23
C PRO A 6 -9.39 -38.18 0.27
N LEU A 7 -10.24 -38.27 -0.75
CA LEU A 7 -10.51 -37.23 -1.71
C LEU A 7 -11.20 -35.98 -1.10
N ASP A 8 -12.06 -36.17 -0.07
CA ASP A 8 -12.73 -35.06 0.62
C ASP A 8 -11.75 -34.29 1.51
N THR A 9 -10.78 -34.98 2.10
CA THR A 9 -9.72 -34.38 2.91
C THR A 9 -8.76 -33.56 2.03
N ALA A 10 -8.36 -34.06 0.86
CA ALA A 10 -7.51 -33.34 -0.09
C ALA A 10 -8.20 -32.10 -0.63
N ALA A 11 -9.49 -32.20 -1.00
CA ALA A 11 -10.31 -31.08 -1.46
C ALA A 11 -10.47 -30.01 -0.36
N ARG A 12 -10.63 -30.41 0.90
CA ARG A 12 -10.70 -29.47 2.02
C ARG A 12 -9.37 -28.76 2.31
N ILE A 13 -8.24 -29.45 2.15
CA ILE A 13 -6.90 -28.87 2.30
C ILE A 13 -6.66 -27.85 1.18
N LEU A 14 -6.97 -28.19 -0.08
CA LEU A 14 -6.83 -27.30 -1.22
C LEU A 14 -7.75 -26.07 -1.11
N ALA A 15 -9.00 -26.26 -0.67
CA ALA A 15 -9.94 -25.16 -0.42
C ALA A 15 -9.55 -24.28 0.78
N ALA A 16 -8.83 -24.82 1.75
CA ALA A 16 -8.28 -24.06 2.89
C ALA A 16 -7.05 -23.26 2.48
N ASP A 17 -6.23 -23.77 1.54
CA ASP A 17 -5.02 -23.08 1.04
C ASP A 17 -5.41 -21.89 0.14
N ASP A 18 -6.49 -22.02 -0.67
CA ASP A 18 -7.02 -20.94 -1.52
C ASP A 18 -7.55 -19.72 -0.71
N LYS A 19 -8.00 -19.95 0.53
CA LYS A 19 -8.48 -18.89 1.44
C LYS A 19 -7.36 -18.09 2.13
N THR A 20 -6.11 -18.44 1.91
CA THR A 20 -4.99 -17.85 2.66
C THR A 20 -4.27 -16.71 1.93
N ASP A 21 -4.35 -16.63 0.62
CA ASP A 21 -3.65 -15.61 -0.17
C ASP A 21 -4.46 -14.29 -0.29
N TYR A 22 -3.76 -13.15 -0.37
CA TYR A 22 -4.39 -11.87 -0.69
C TYR A 22 -4.92 -11.90 -2.13
N ASP A 23 -6.08 -11.25 -2.35
CA ASP A 23 -6.58 -11.07 -3.71
C ASP A 23 -5.67 -10.12 -4.51
N ASN A 24 -5.68 -10.27 -5.84
CA ASN A 24 -4.83 -9.49 -6.74
C ASN A 24 -5.05 -7.97 -6.61
N VAL A 25 -6.28 -7.53 -6.26
CA VAL A 25 -6.59 -6.12 -6.06
C VAL A 25 -5.88 -5.59 -4.82
N ALA A 26 -5.94 -6.31 -3.69
CA ALA A 26 -5.24 -5.92 -2.46
C ALA A 26 -3.72 -5.86 -2.66
N ILE A 27 -3.14 -6.82 -3.41
CA ILE A 27 -1.71 -6.86 -3.74
C ILE A 27 -1.35 -5.64 -4.62
N THR A 28 -2.09 -5.40 -5.69
CA THR A 28 -1.84 -4.27 -6.60
C THR A 28 -1.94 -2.93 -5.88
N LEU A 29 -2.99 -2.71 -5.10
CA LEU A 29 -3.16 -1.49 -4.33
C LEU A 29 -2.04 -1.30 -3.28
N HIS A 30 -1.50 -2.40 -2.72
CA HIS A 30 -0.37 -2.34 -1.80
C HIS A 30 0.89 -1.85 -2.49
N TRP A 31 1.29 -2.48 -3.58
CA TRP A 31 2.51 -2.11 -4.31
C TRP A 31 2.41 -0.73 -4.94
N LEU A 32 1.23 -0.36 -5.45
CA LEU A 32 0.99 0.98 -5.96
C LEU A 32 1.13 2.05 -4.85
N THR A 33 0.59 1.78 -3.65
CA THR A 33 0.79 2.67 -2.49
C THR A 33 2.27 2.81 -2.15
N ALA A 34 3.01 1.69 -2.08
CA ALA A 34 4.43 1.69 -1.74
C ALA A 34 5.26 2.48 -2.78
N LEU A 35 5.00 2.26 -4.08
CA LEU A 35 5.66 2.98 -5.16
C LEU A 35 5.38 4.48 -5.08
N LEU A 36 4.10 4.87 -4.92
CA LEU A 36 3.73 6.28 -4.83
C LEU A 36 4.34 6.96 -3.60
N VAL A 37 4.42 6.29 -2.45
CA VAL A 37 5.11 6.83 -1.26
C VAL A 37 6.58 7.07 -1.54
N ILE A 38 7.28 6.13 -2.18
CA ILE A 38 8.70 6.26 -2.54
C ILE A 38 8.90 7.45 -3.49
N VAL A 39 8.08 7.55 -4.54
CA VAL A 39 8.17 8.65 -5.52
C VAL A 39 7.87 10.00 -4.85
N GLN A 40 6.82 10.08 -4.04
CA GLN A 40 6.43 11.29 -3.32
C GLN A 40 7.55 11.79 -2.38
N PHE A 41 8.15 10.88 -1.63
CA PHE A 41 9.26 11.22 -0.75
C PHE A 41 10.51 11.61 -1.54
N GLY A 42 10.84 10.87 -2.59
CA GLY A 42 11.95 11.18 -3.47
C GLY A 42 11.84 12.59 -4.06
N LEU A 43 10.67 12.95 -4.60
CA LEU A 43 10.41 14.31 -5.08
C LEU A 43 10.63 15.36 -3.98
N ALA A 44 10.09 15.11 -2.77
CA ALA A 44 10.15 16.05 -1.66
C ALA A 44 11.56 16.32 -1.14
N VAL A 45 12.47 15.35 -1.21
CA VAL A 45 13.84 15.51 -0.70
C VAL A 45 14.84 16.00 -1.76
N THR A 46 14.44 16.01 -3.05
CA THR A 46 15.35 16.35 -4.14
C THR A 46 15.04 17.67 -4.84
N TRP A 47 13.80 18.20 -4.78
CA TRP A 47 13.42 19.37 -5.58
C TRP A 47 14.21 20.64 -5.26
N ASP A 48 14.80 20.75 -4.06
CA ASP A 48 15.62 21.91 -3.67
C ASP A 48 16.99 21.94 -4.37
N ASP A 49 17.44 20.82 -4.96
CA ASP A 49 18.67 20.72 -5.72
C ASP A 49 18.53 21.23 -7.17
N PHE A 50 17.32 21.59 -7.60
CA PHE A 50 17.02 22.00 -8.96
C PHE A 50 16.78 23.50 -9.09
N SER A 51 16.83 24.00 -10.34
CA SER A 51 16.46 25.37 -10.67
C SER A 51 15.02 25.69 -10.24
N ARG A 52 14.71 26.96 -10.07
CA ARG A 52 13.39 27.42 -9.61
C ARG A 52 12.24 26.84 -10.46
N ASP A 53 12.38 26.94 -11.79
CA ASP A 53 11.30 26.49 -12.72
C ASP A 53 11.11 24.98 -12.62
N THR A 54 12.21 24.21 -12.52
CA THR A 54 12.15 22.76 -12.33
C THR A 54 11.53 22.40 -10.99
N ARG A 55 11.89 23.12 -9.92
CA ARG A 55 11.29 22.92 -8.58
C ARG A 55 9.78 23.14 -8.61
N GLU A 56 9.29 24.22 -9.20
CA GLU A 56 7.85 24.50 -9.31
C GLU A 56 7.12 23.39 -10.07
N ASN A 57 7.72 22.84 -11.11
CA ASN A 57 7.18 21.69 -11.84
C ASN A 57 7.17 20.42 -10.98
N LEU A 58 8.26 20.10 -10.25
CA LEU A 58 8.34 18.94 -9.38
C LEU A 58 7.32 19.03 -8.23
N GLN A 59 7.12 20.22 -7.66
CA GLN A 59 6.09 20.47 -6.65
C GLN A 59 4.68 20.26 -7.22
N SER A 60 4.42 20.68 -8.45
CA SER A 60 3.13 20.44 -9.13
C SER A 60 2.88 18.94 -9.35
N VAL A 61 3.91 18.20 -9.77
CA VAL A 61 3.87 16.74 -9.90
C VAL A 61 3.62 16.08 -8.54
N HIS A 62 4.31 16.52 -7.48
CA HIS A 62 4.11 16.03 -6.12
C HIS A 62 2.66 16.21 -5.65
N VAL A 63 2.06 17.37 -5.87
CA VAL A 63 0.65 17.63 -5.54
C VAL A 63 -0.27 16.68 -6.29
N SER A 64 -0.07 16.52 -7.59
CA SER A 64 -0.91 15.65 -8.43
C SER A 64 -0.79 14.17 -8.04
N LEU A 65 0.43 13.69 -7.81
CA LEU A 65 0.66 12.33 -7.30
C LEU A 65 0.13 12.16 -5.88
N GLY A 66 0.08 13.22 -5.07
CA GLY A 66 -0.55 13.23 -3.75
C GLY A 66 -2.05 12.96 -3.82
N VAL A 67 -2.75 13.56 -4.80
CA VAL A 67 -4.16 13.26 -5.08
C VAL A 67 -4.33 11.80 -5.49
N LEU A 68 -3.47 11.29 -6.38
CA LEU A 68 -3.50 9.89 -6.81
C LEU A 68 -3.25 8.95 -5.62
N LEU A 69 -2.22 9.21 -4.80
CA LEU A 69 -1.93 8.41 -3.61
C LEU A 69 -3.11 8.41 -2.63
N THR A 70 -3.74 9.56 -2.42
CA THR A 70 -4.94 9.67 -1.58
C THR A 70 -6.06 8.77 -2.10
N SER A 71 -6.34 8.81 -3.40
CA SER A 71 -7.36 7.97 -4.04
C SER A 71 -7.06 6.48 -3.90
N VAL A 72 -5.79 6.07 -4.07
CA VAL A 72 -5.35 4.68 -3.89
C VAL A 72 -5.49 4.24 -2.44
N VAL A 73 -5.14 5.10 -1.47
CA VAL A 73 -5.28 4.80 -0.03
C VAL A 73 -6.74 4.64 0.34
N VAL A 74 -7.63 5.53 -0.14
CA VAL A 74 -9.08 5.41 0.07
C VAL A 74 -9.61 4.12 -0.53
N ALA A 75 -9.27 3.82 -1.79
CA ALA A 75 -9.67 2.56 -2.44
C ALA A 75 -9.21 1.33 -1.63
N ARG A 76 -7.98 1.37 -1.11
CA ARG A 76 -7.42 0.29 -0.29
C ARG A 76 -8.15 0.12 1.05
N ILE A 77 -8.51 1.23 1.71
CA ILE A 77 -9.29 1.20 2.95
C ILE A 77 -10.68 0.62 2.67
N VAL A 78 -11.38 1.14 1.65
CA VAL A 78 -12.71 0.66 1.24
C VAL A 78 -12.66 -0.83 0.90
N TRP A 79 -11.70 -1.27 0.08
CA TRP A 79 -11.53 -2.67 -0.29
C TRP A 79 -11.37 -3.57 0.93
N ARG A 80 -10.61 -3.12 1.93
CA ARG A 80 -10.40 -3.87 3.17
C ARG A 80 -11.63 -3.93 4.07
N LEU A 81 -12.54 -2.97 3.98
CA LEU A 81 -13.79 -2.94 4.76
C LEU A 81 -14.89 -3.83 4.16
N ILE A 82 -14.80 -4.19 2.89
CA ILE A 82 -15.77 -5.08 2.24
C ILE A 82 -15.66 -6.48 2.85
N PRO A 83 -16.78 -7.08 3.30
CA PRO A 83 -16.78 -8.44 3.85
C PRO A 83 -16.20 -9.46 2.86
N GLY A 84 -15.41 -10.40 3.36
CA GLY A 84 -14.75 -11.43 2.55
C GLY A 84 -13.33 -11.09 2.10
N HIS A 85 -12.90 -9.82 2.13
CA HIS A 85 -11.54 -9.40 1.76
C HIS A 85 -10.61 -9.27 2.98
N GLN A 86 -11.11 -9.57 4.18
CA GLN A 86 -10.32 -9.61 5.40
C GLN A 86 -9.66 -10.99 5.54
N ARG A 87 -8.36 -11.07 5.34
CA ARG A 87 -7.62 -12.34 5.43
C ARG A 87 -7.10 -12.60 6.84
N ALA A 88 -7.12 -13.87 7.26
CA ALA A 88 -6.58 -14.27 8.54
C ALA A 88 -5.05 -14.08 8.58
N ALA A 89 -4.51 -13.60 9.71
CA ALA A 89 -3.07 -13.52 9.91
C ALA A 89 -2.50 -14.94 10.10
N ILE A 90 -1.43 -15.28 9.38
CA ILE A 90 -0.72 -16.56 9.53
C ILE A 90 0.07 -16.59 10.84
N VAL A 91 0.58 -15.44 11.26
CA VAL A 91 1.37 -15.29 12.49
C VAL A 91 0.47 -15.21 13.71
N SER A 92 0.89 -15.79 14.81
CA SER A 92 0.17 -15.82 16.09
C SER A 92 0.87 -14.96 17.16
N GLY A 93 0.19 -14.76 18.29
CA GLY A 93 0.75 -14.05 19.44
C GLY A 93 1.14 -12.61 19.17
N TRP A 94 2.26 -12.16 19.74
CA TRP A 94 2.75 -10.78 19.69
C TRP A 94 3.08 -10.31 18.27
N VAL A 95 3.56 -11.18 17.40
CA VAL A 95 3.91 -10.87 16.01
C VAL A 95 2.64 -10.46 15.23
N LYS A 96 1.52 -11.15 15.45
CA LYS A 96 0.22 -10.79 14.87
C LYS A 96 -0.24 -9.41 15.32
N LEU A 97 -0.10 -9.11 16.62
CA LEU A 97 -0.49 -7.82 17.18
C LEU A 97 0.37 -6.70 16.62
N ALA A 98 1.69 -6.86 16.62
CA ALA A 98 2.66 -5.91 16.06
C ALA A 98 2.41 -5.65 14.57
N SER A 99 2.20 -6.70 13.76
CA SER A 99 1.87 -6.57 12.35
C SER A 99 0.59 -5.76 12.13
N LYS A 100 -0.47 -6.03 12.87
CA LYS A 100 -1.71 -5.25 12.80
C LYS A 100 -1.50 -3.79 13.19
N ALA A 101 -0.79 -3.55 14.30
CA ALA A 101 -0.51 -2.21 14.80
C ALA A 101 0.26 -1.37 13.77
N VAL A 102 1.30 -1.92 13.15
CA VAL A 102 2.08 -1.22 12.10
C VAL A 102 1.21 -0.90 10.88
N HIS A 103 0.36 -1.83 10.42
CA HIS A 103 -0.53 -1.54 9.30
C HIS A 103 -1.55 -0.44 9.62
N TYR A 104 -2.21 -0.49 10.77
CA TYR A 104 -3.15 0.57 11.17
C TYR A 104 -2.45 1.91 11.36
N LEU A 105 -1.26 1.90 11.94
CA LEU A 105 -0.45 3.12 12.10
C LEU A 105 -0.09 3.73 10.74
N LEU A 106 0.37 2.92 9.77
CA LEU A 106 0.68 3.39 8.42
C LEU A 106 -0.57 3.95 7.71
N TYR A 107 -1.75 3.30 7.82
CA TYR A 107 -2.98 3.86 7.28
C TYR A 107 -3.34 5.20 7.91
N LEU A 108 -3.27 5.29 9.23
CA LEU A 108 -3.55 6.52 9.97
C LEU A 108 -2.61 7.65 9.52
N LEU A 109 -1.31 7.38 9.47
CA LEU A 109 -0.31 8.35 9.05
C LEU A 109 -0.50 8.79 7.60
N LEU A 110 -0.84 7.89 6.67
CA LEU A 110 -1.13 8.24 5.28
C LEU A 110 -2.37 9.12 5.14
N VAL A 111 -3.43 8.87 5.92
CA VAL A 111 -4.63 9.73 5.93
C VAL A 111 -4.30 11.11 6.49
N ILE A 112 -3.56 11.19 7.61
CA ILE A 112 -3.10 12.47 8.18
C ILE A 112 -2.21 13.21 7.18
N GLN A 113 -1.27 12.53 6.53
CA GLN A 113 -0.36 13.10 5.55
C GLN A 113 -1.11 13.72 4.36
N ALA A 114 -2.11 13.01 3.84
CA ALA A 114 -2.98 13.53 2.78
C ALA A 114 -3.72 14.78 3.26
N GLY A 115 -4.37 14.73 4.42
CA GLY A 115 -5.08 15.88 5.01
C GLY A 115 -4.17 17.10 5.20
N LEU A 116 -2.96 16.90 5.71
CA LEU A 116 -1.96 17.97 5.87
C LEU A 116 -1.51 18.55 4.52
N GLY A 117 -1.29 17.72 3.50
CA GLY A 117 -0.89 18.15 2.17
C GLY A 117 -1.95 19.03 1.51
N PHE A 118 -3.22 18.59 1.53
CA PHE A 118 -4.36 19.36 1.04
C PHE A 118 -4.51 20.69 1.81
N SER A 119 -4.50 20.61 3.15
CA SER A 119 -4.65 21.78 4.01
C SER A 119 -3.53 22.79 3.81
N TRP A 120 -2.30 22.34 3.62
CA TRP A 120 -1.16 23.22 3.37
C TRP A 120 -1.28 23.92 2.03
N ARG A 121 -1.70 23.21 0.97
CA ARG A 121 -1.89 23.81 -0.35
C ARG A 121 -3.00 24.89 -0.33
N TRP A 122 -4.13 24.58 0.30
CA TRP A 122 -5.22 25.55 0.48
C TRP A 122 -4.82 26.73 1.35
N ALA A 123 -4.07 26.50 2.42
CA ALA A 123 -3.55 27.57 3.28
C ALA A 123 -2.62 28.56 2.54
N GLN A 124 -2.04 28.15 1.42
CA GLN A 124 -1.27 29.03 0.52
C GLN A 124 -2.17 29.86 -0.40
N GLY A 125 -3.48 29.62 -0.41
CA GLY A 125 -4.43 30.24 -1.31
C GLY A 125 -4.50 29.61 -2.70
N HIS A 126 -4.02 28.35 -2.81
CA HIS A 126 -4.02 27.61 -4.07
C HIS A 126 -4.94 26.40 -4.02
N ASP A 127 -5.61 26.14 -5.12
CA ASP A 127 -6.36 24.90 -5.31
C ASP A 127 -5.41 23.69 -5.44
N VAL A 128 -5.89 22.51 -5.10
CA VAL A 128 -5.18 21.25 -5.31
C VAL A 128 -5.45 20.80 -6.74
N SER A 129 -4.49 21.01 -7.63
CA SER A 129 -4.60 20.64 -9.04
C SER A 129 -4.15 19.19 -9.26
N PHE A 130 -4.85 18.47 -10.13
CA PHE A 130 -4.50 17.14 -10.60
C PHE A 130 -4.07 17.21 -12.07
N PHE A 131 -2.77 17.30 -12.33
CA PHE A 131 -2.15 17.39 -13.65
C PHE A 131 -2.78 18.40 -14.60
N GLY A 132 -3.39 19.49 -14.06
CA GLY A 132 -4.11 20.46 -14.87
C GLY A 132 -5.47 20.00 -15.41
N LEU A 133 -5.88 18.74 -15.16
CA LEU A 133 -7.16 18.19 -15.62
C LEU A 133 -8.36 18.72 -14.83
N PHE A 134 -8.21 18.85 -13.54
CA PHE A 134 -9.17 19.46 -12.63
C PHE A 134 -8.46 20.00 -11.39
N ALA A 135 -9.16 20.83 -10.63
CA ALA A 135 -8.67 21.36 -9.37
C ALA A 135 -9.73 21.18 -8.28
N ILE A 136 -9.28 20.88 -7.07
CA ILE A 136 -10.11 20.74 -5.87
C ILE A 136 -9.98 22.07 -5.11
N PRO A 137 -11.05 22.89 -5.09
CA PRO A 137 -11.02 24.19 -4.45
C PRO A 137 -10.87 24.05 -2.94
N GLY A 138 -10.18 25.03 -2.33
CA GLY A 138 -10.01 25.08 -0.89
C GLY A 138 -11.30 25.52 -0.18
N PRO A 139 -11.59 24.98 1.01
CA PRO A 139 -12.73 25.39 1.82
C PRO A 139 -12.51 26.76 2.51
N TYR A 140 -11.30 27.31 2.43
CA TYR A 140 -10.88 28.58 3.03
C TYR A 140 -9.80 29.25 2.18
N GLY A 141 -9.65 30.57 2.33
CA GLY A 141 -8.61 31.34 1.66
C GLY A 141 -7.22 31.20 2.31
N ALA A 142 -6.26 31.98 1.84
CA ALA A 142 -4.90 31.97 2.35
C ALA A 142 -4.85 32.24 3.87
N LEU A 143 -4.16 31.38 4.60
CA LEU A 143 -3.98 31.49 6.05
C LEU A 143 -2.70 32.29 6.41
N SER A 144 -2.57 32.63 7.69
CA SER A 144 -1.41 33.33 8.23
C SER A 144 -0.10 32.59 7.96
N ARG A 145 1.01 33.32 7.87
CA ARG A 145 2.34 32.75 7.67
C ARG A 145 2.72 31.70 8.74
N PRO A 146 2.50 31.95 10.06
CA PRO A 146 2.77 30.95 11.09
C PRO A 146 1.99 29.65 10.90
N THR A 147 0.69 29.74 10.53
CA THR A 147 -0.15 28.56 10.30
C THR A 147 0.36 27.73 9.11
N ARG A 148 0.71 28.38 8.00
CA ARG A 148 1.28 27.71 6.82
C ARG A 148 2.58 27.00 7.15
N HIS A 149 3.45 27.63 7.94
CA HIS A 149 4.71 27.04 8.39
C HIS A 149 4.47 25.82 9.29
N LEU A 150 3.51 25.87 10.18
CA LEU A 150 3.14 24.75 11.04
C LEU A 150 2.62 23.56 10.22
N LEU A 151 1.74 23.80 9.25
CA LEU A 151 1.25 22.75 8.35
C LEU A 151 2.38 22.09 7.55
N ALA A 152 3.31 22.90 7.01
CA ALA A 152 4.49 22.41 6.31
C ALA A 152 5.34 21.51 7.19
N GLN A 153 5.66 21.96 8.42
CA GLN A 153 6.47 21.21 9.37
C GLN A 153 5.83 19.85 9.75
N PHE A 154 4.51 19.84 10.01
CA PHE A 154 3.82 18.58 10.32
C PHE A 154 3.80 17.66 9.12
N HIS A 155 3.52 18.16 7.90
CA HIS A 155 3.55 17.36 6.69
C HIS A 155 4.94 16.73 6.47
N GLU A 156 6.00 17.49 6.64
CA GLU A 156 7.38 16.99 6.54
C GLU A 156 7.68 15.91 7.59
N LYS A 157 7.40 16.17 8.87
CA LYS A 157 7.68 15.23 9.96
C LYS A 157 6.90 13.93 9.84
N ILE A 158 5.62 14.01 9.46
CA ILE A 158 4.79 12.83 9.21
C ILE A 158 5.30 12.06 7.99
N GLY A 159 5.75 12.76 6.94
CA GLY A 159 6.39 12.14 5.77
C GLY A 159 7.60 11.28 6.16
N TRP A 160 8.50 11.84 6.98
CA TRP A 160 9.65 11.09 7.52
C TRP A 160 9.22 9.91 8.38
N ALA A 161 8.22 10.08 9.26
CA ALA A 161 7.71 8.99 10.10
C ALA A 161 7.15 7.85 9.24
N ILE A 162 6.39 8.15 8.17
CA ILE A 162 5.88 7.14 7.23
C ILE A 162 7.03 6.34 6.62
N VAL A 163 8.06 7.02 6.10
CA VAL A 163 9.18 6.35 5.42
C VAL A 163 9.96 5.45 6.39
N ILE A 164 10.26 5.95 7.60
CA ILE A 164 10.99 5.17 8.63
C ILE A 164 10.19 3.92 9.01
N ILE A 165 8.88 4.06 9.26
CA ILE A 165 8.02 2.94 9.66
C ILE A 165 7.83 1.97 8.49
N ALA A 166 7.63 2.46 7.26
CA ALA A 166 7.52 1.63 6.07
C ALA A 166 8.81 0.85 5.77
N PHE A 167 9.97 1.47 5.98
CA PHE A 167 11.27 0.81 5.86
C PHE A 167 11.43 -0.31 6.89
N GLY A 168 11.11 -0.05 8.16
CA GLY A 168 11.10 -1.06 9.22
C GLY A 168 10.11 -2.20 8.92
N HIS A 169 8.94 -1.88 8.39
CA HIS A 169 7.95 -2.87 7.93
C HIS A 169 8.50 -3.76 6.80
N ALA A 170 9.18 -3.16 5.82
CA ALA A 170 9.80 -3.92 4.72
C ALA A 170 10.94 -4.83 5.23
N ILE A 171 11.79 -4.34 6.13
CA ILE A 171 12.84 -5.16 6.77
C ILE A 171 12.24 -6.33 7.54
N ALA A 172 11.17 -6.09 8.32
CA ALA A 172 10.49 -7.16 9.04
C ALA A 172 9.93 -8.22 8.09
N ALA A 173 9.30 -7.82 6.97
CA ALA A 173 8.80 -8.75 5.96
C ALA A 173 9.92 -9.59 5.31
N LEU A 174 11.07 -8.96 5.00
CA LEU A 174 12.25 -9.66 4.48
C LEU A 174 12.85 -10.62 5.51
N TYR A 175 12.95 -10.22 6.78
CA TYR A 175 13.42 -11.08 7.86
C TYR A 175 12.53 -12.33 8.02
N HIS A 176 11.22 -12.16 8.01
CA HIS A 176 10.26 -13.25 8.04
C HIS A 176 10.44 -14.19 6.85
N HIS A 177 10.63 -13.65 5.65
CA HIS A 177 10.81 -14.44 4.44
C HIS A 177 12.12 -15.25 4.45
N TYR A 178 13.27 -14.60 4.69
CA TYR A 178 14.59 -15.22 4.54
C TYR A 178 15.04 -15.98 5.79
N ARG A 179 14.67 -15.54 6.98
CA ARG A 179 15.16 -16.12 8.23
C ARG A 179 14.18 -17.10 8.87
N LEU A 180 12.89 -16.77 8.86
CA LEU A 180 11.85 -17.61 9.45
C LEU A 180 11.19 -18.54 8.43
N HIS A 181 11.48 -18.34 7.13
CA HIS A 181 10.95 -19.14 6.01
C HIS A 181 9.42 -19.23 6.03
N ASP A 182 8.74 -18.19 6.53
CA ASP A 182 7.30 -18.13 6.52
C ASP A 182 6.78 -17.47 5.20
N ARG A 183 5.49 -17.66 4.91
CA ARG A 183 4.87 -17.18 3.67
C ARG A 183 4.41 -15.71 3.73
N VAL A 184 4.84 -14.91 4.72
CA VAL A 184 4.37 -13.52 4.91
C VAL A 184 4.61 -12.67 3.67
N LEU A 185 5.82 -12.67 3.14
CA LEU A 185 6.16 -11.93 1.92
C LEU A 185 5.56 -12.58 0.66
N GLY A 186 5.57 -13.92 0.59
CA GLY A 186 5.04 -14.67 -0.55
C GLY A 186 3.57 -14.35 -0.86
N ARG A 187 2.78 -13.98 0.14
CA ARG A 187 1.39 -13.54 -0.02
C ARG A 187 1.21 -12.18 -0.71
N MET A 188 2.27 -11.37 -0.78
CA MET A 188 2.27 -10.06 -1.43
C MET A 188 2.79 -10.13 -2.88
N PHE A 189 3.03 -11.33 -3.39
CA PHE A 189 3.31 -11.57 -4.80
C PHE A 189 2.13 -12.32 -5.43
N PRO A 190 1.75 -11.98 -6.68
CA PRO A 190 0.75 -12.76 -7.39
C PRO A 190 1.22 -14.21 -7.49
N PRO A 191 0.31 -15.21 -7.34
CA PRO A 191 0.67 -16.61 -7.48
C PRO A 191 1.32 -16.80 -8.85
N ALA A 192 2.52 -17.39 -8.86
CA ALA A 192 3.18 -17.78 -10.10
C ALA A 192 2.19 -18.66 -10.88
N ARG A 193 1.86 -18.28 -12.12
CA ARG A 193 1.07 -19.13 -13.00
C ARG A 193 1.77 -20.49 -13.05
N GLN A 194 1.14 -21.50 -12.46
CA GLN A 194 1.56 -22.86 -12.68
C GLN A 194 1.37 -23.09 -14.19
N SER A 195 2.49 -23.13 -14.91
CA SER A 195 2.48 -23.48 -16.32
C SER A 195 1.79 -24.85 -16.42
N GLU A 196 0.74 -24.91 -17.24
CA GLU A 196 0.01 -26.12 -17.61
C GLU A 196 0.94 -27.11 -18.34
N SER A 197 1.92 -27.64 -17.66
CA SER A 197 2.85 -28.66 -18.15
C SER A 197 2.50 -30.06 -17.67
N SER A 198 1.27 -30.32 -17.24
CA SER A 198 0.85 -31.66 -16.80
C SER A 198 -0.23 -32.31 -17.66
N ALA A 199 -0.50 -31.82 -18.85
CA ALA A 199 -1.49 -32.44 -19.76
C ALA A 199 -0.82 -33.15 -20.94
N ARG A 200 0.28 -33.84 -20.72
CA ARG A 200 0.76 -34.88 -21.68
C ARG A 200 0.83 -36.22 -20.97
N THR A 201 -0.33 -36.81 -20.76
CA THR A 201 -0.43 -38.25 -20.55
C THR A 201 -0.01 -38.95 -21.86
N PRO A 202 1.02 -39.82 -21.87
CA PRO A 202 1.30 -40.64 -23.04
C PRO A 202 0.16 -41.66 -23.17
N LYS A 203 -0.54 -41.65 -24.30
CA LYS A 203 -1.41 -42.75 -24.68
C LYS A 203 -0.59 -44.02 -24.70
N SER A 204 -0.88 -44.95 -23.82
CA SER A 204 -0.41 -46.33 -23.86
C SER A 204 -0.90 -47.01 -25.14
N PRO A 205 -0.04 -47.62 -25.96
CA PRO A 205 -0.51 -48.42 -27.07
C PRO A 205 -1.06 -49.74 -26.54
N ILE A 206 -2.30 -50.02 -26.94
CA ILE A 206 -2.95 -51.30 -26.73
C ILE A 206 -2.25 -52.33 -27.62
N ARG A 207 -1.82 -53.42 -27.00
CA ARG A 207 -1.70 -54.73 -27.65
C ARG A 207 -2.33 -55.79 -26.76
#